data_6e09578c6ea84bdf666098713430eb95
#
_entry.id   6e09578c6ea84bdf666098713430eb95
#
_cell.length_a   1.000
_cell.length_b   1.000
_cell.length_c   1.000
_cell.angle_alpha   90.00
_cell.angle_beta   90.00
_cell.angle_gamma   90.00
#
_symmetry.space_group_name_H-M   'P 1'
#
loop_
_entity.id
_entity.type
_entity.pdbx_description
1 polymer ?
#
loop_
_entity_poly.entity_id
_entity_poly.type
_entity_poly.pdbx_seq_one_letter_code
_entity_poly.pdbx_strand_id
1 'polypeptide(L)'
;LCLSAFGSGNITEHPNLFFAVCIVQPGRTPAEAEKALIAQFESLKTEGVTSHELQRAQNQFARDYILGRESDEDKALHLAHAAVIHNDITTADGEFDIFMKTSVADVQRVARSYFNQSNRVVLHVLPKGGAR
;
A
#
# COMPACT_ATOMS: atom_id res chain seq x y z
N LEU A 1 -4.00 -14.14 14.27
CA LEU A 1 -2.63 -13.66 14.39
C LEU A 1 -2.60 -12.13 14.56
N CYS A 2 -3.29 -11.38 13.71
CA CYS A 2 -3.42 -9.94 13.77
C CYS A 2 -4.88 -9.54 14.02
N LEU A 3 -5.09 -8.47 14.81
CA LEU A 3 -6.39 -7.80 14.93
C LEU A 3 -6.71 -7.05 13.64
N SER A 4 -5.72 -6.39 13.08
CA SER A 4 -5.78 -5.76 11.77
C SER A 4 -4.41 -5.76 11.10
N ALA A 5 -4.41 -5.72 9.77
CA ALA A 5 -3.21 -5.53 8.96
C ALA A 5 -3.56 -4.60 7.81
N PHE A 6 -2.69 -3.64 7.54
CA PHE A 6 -2.86 -2.68 6.45
C PHE A 6 -1.50 -2.23 5.93
N GLY A 7 -1.48 -1.69 4.73
CA GLY A 7 -0.29 -1.12 4.13
C GLY A 7 -0.65 0.07 3.25
N SER A 8 0.31 0.94 3.06
CA SER A 8 0.16 2.11 2.19
C SER A 8 1.52 2.55 1.63
N GLY A 9 1.49 3.13 0.44
CA GLY A 9 2.58 3.91 -0.11
C GLY A 9 2.23 5.39 -0.04
N ASN A 10 3.12 6.20 0.50
CA ASN A 10 2.93 7.65 0.48
C ASN A 10 3.44 8.21 -0.85
N ILE A 11 2.53 8.82 -1.61
CA ILE A 11 2.89 9.56 -2.83
C ILE A 11 3.26 10.98 -2.40
N THR A 12 4.53 11.32 -2.58
CA THR A 12 5.10 12.64 -2.25
C THR A 12 6.01 13.07 -3.40
N GLU A 13 6.38 14.35 -3.44
CA GLU A 13 7.32 14.90 -4.44
C GLU A 13 8.63 14.10 -4.53
N HIS A 14 9.12 13.61 -3.39
CA HIS A 14 10.32 12.79 -3.33
C HIS A 14 9.99 11.32 -3.00
N PRO A 15 10.87 10.36 -3.40
CA PRO A 15 10.69 8.96 -3.05
C PRO A 15 10.44 8.77 -1.55
N ASN A 16 9.42 7.98 -1.22
CA ASN A 16 8.99 7.76 0.15
C ASN A 16 8.84 6.27 0.44
N LEU A 17 8.48 5.95 1.68
CA LEU A 17 8.36 4.58 2.14
C LEU A 17 7.02 3.96 1.74
N PHE A 18 7.07 2.70 1.31
CA PHE A 18 5.93 1.80 1.46
C PHE A 18 6.01 1.17 2.85
N PHE A 19 4.92 1.16 3.58
CA PHE A 19 4.85 0.52 4.90
C PHE A 19 3.71 -0.49 4.98
N ALA A 20 3.92 -1.51 5.79
CA ALA A 20 2.88 -2.45 6.16
C ALA A 20 2.89 -2.61 7.70
N VAL A 21 1.72 -2.58 8.28
CA VAL A 21 1.52 -2.64 9.74
C VAL A 21 0.63 -3.83 10.07
N CYS A 22 0.98 -4.54 11.13
CA CYS A 22 0.15 -5.58 11.72
C CYS A 22 -0.02 -5.26 13.22
N ILE A 23 -1.28 -5.12 13.65
CA ILE A 23 -1.63 -5.01 15.07
C ILE A 23 -1.78 -6.42 15.59
N VAL A 24 -0.80 -6.86 16.39
CA VAL A 24 -0.72 -8.25 16.87
C VAL A 24 -1.83 -8.52 17.89
N GLN A 25 -2.50 -9.65 17.75
CA GLN A 25 -3.55 -10.09 18.67
C GLN A 25 -2.93 -10.46 20.03
N PRO A 26 -3.62 -10.18 21.17
CA PRO A 26 -3.19 -10.64 22.48
C PRO A 26 -2.91 -12.15 22.51
N GLY A 27 -1.81 -12.54 23.14
CA GLY A 27 -1.37 -13.94 23.20
C GLY A 27 -0.57 -14.42 21.98
N ARG A 28 -0.30 -13.54 21.01
CA ARG A 28 0.61 -13.80 19.89
C ARG A 28 1.86 -12.93 20.02
N THR A 29 2.92 -13.33 19.36
CA THR A 29 4.19 -12.62 19.39
C THR A 29 4.40 -11.74 18.16
N PRO A 30 5.13 -10.62 18.27
CA PRO A 30 5.53 -9.82 17.11
C PRO A 30 6.32 -10.61 16.08
N ALA A 31 7.15 -11.56 16.50
CA ALA A 31 7.93 -12.40 15.61
C ALA A 31 7.07 -13.33 14.74
N GLU A 32 5.96 -13.87 15.28
CA GLU A 32 5.01 -14.64 14.48
C GLU A 32 4.32 -13.77 13.43
N ALA A 33 3.95 -12.55 13.81
CA ALA A 33 3.32 -11.57 12.91
C ALA A 33 4.28 -11.13 11.80
N GLU A 34 5.52 -10.80 12.15
CA GLU A 34 6.58 -10.47 11.19
C GLU A 34 6.78 -11.59 10.18
N LYS A 35 6.96 -12.82 10.65
CA LYS A 35 7.16 -13.98 9.78
C LYS A 35 5.99 -14.16 8.80
N ALA A 36 4.76 -14.00 9.27
CA ALA A 36 3.57 -14.14 8.43
C ALA A 36 3.49 -13.00 7.40
N LEU A 37 3.78 -11.77 7.80
CA LEU A 37 3.77 -10.61 6.91
C LEU A 37 4.85 -10.74 5.82
N ILE A 38 6.05 -11.14 6.19
CA ILE A 38 7.14 -11.41 5.23
C ILE A 38 6.73 -12.51 4.24
N ALA A 39 6.10 -13.58 4.72
CA ALA A 39 5.64 -14.66 3.85
C ALA A 39 4.64 -14.17 2.79
N GLN A 40 3.77 -13.20 3.11
CA GLN A 40 2.86 -12.60 2.13
C GLN A 40 3.63 -11.82 1.05
N PHE A 41 4.66 -11.05 1.42
CA PHE A 41 5.49 -10.37 0.42
C PHE A 41 6.29 -11.34 -0.45
N GLU A 42 6.77 -12.44 0.11
CA GLU A 42 7.44 -13.47 -0.68
C GLU A 42 6.47 -14.17 -1.65
N SER A 43 5.23 -14.45 -1.23
CA SER A 43 4.18 -14.98 -2.11
C SER A 43 3.87 -14.02 -3.26
N LEU A 44 3.76 -12.72 -3.00
CA LEU A 44 3.60 -11.72 -4.06
C LEU A 44 4.72 -11.74 -5.10
N LYS A 45 5.95 -12.02 -4.68
CA LYS A 45 7.12 -12.09 -5.59
C LYS A 45 7.13 -13.38 -6.40
N THR A 46 6.75 -14.49 -5.82
CA THR A 46 6.83 -15.83 -6.41
C THR A 46 5.59 -16.21 -7.19
N GLU A 47 4.43 -16.03 -6.60
CA GLU A 47 3.14 -16.44 -7.14
C GLU A 47 2.39 -15.28 -7.81
N GLY A 48 2.64 -14.06 -7.34
CA GLY A 48 1.92 -12.86 -7.78
C GLY A 48 0.54 -12.76 -7.13
N VAL A 49 -0.36 -12.02 -7.77
CA VAL A 49 -1.77 -11.92 -7.40
C VAL A 49 -2.63 -12.58 -8.48
N THR A 50 -3.78 -13.09 -8.10
CA THR A 50 -4.76 -13.57 -9.06
C THR A 50 -5.45 -12.42 -9.79
N SER A 51 -5.98 -12.68 -10.98
CA SER A 51 -6.77 -11.68 -11.72
C SER A 51 -7.97 -11.19 -10.91
N HIS A 52 -8.58 -12.06 -10.09
CA HIS A 52 -9.71 -11.71 -9.23
C HIS A 52 -9.31 -10.76 -8.09
N GLU A 53 -8.15 -10.97 -7.47
CA GLU A 53 -7.61 -10.09 -6.42
C GLU A 53 -7.27 -8.71 -6.99
N LEU A 54 -6.62 -8.68 -8.15
CA LEU A 54 -6.33 -7.43 -8.83
C LEU A 54 -7.61 -6.67 -9.19
N GLN A 55 -8.59 -7.35 -9.78
CA GLN A 55 -9.88 -6.74 -10.14
C GLN A 55 -10.61 -6.18 -8.90
N ARG A 56 -10.58 -6.91 -7.78
CA ARG A 56 -11.16 -6.42 -6.52
C ARG A 56 -10.45 -5.16 -6.02
N ALA A 57 -9.13 -5.12 -6.09
CA ALA A 57 -8.34 -3.94 -5.70
C ALA A 57 -8.64 -2.74 -6.62
N GLN A 58 -8.71 -2.96 -7.93
CA GLN A 58 -9.06 -1.93 -8.91
C GLN A 58 -10.48 -1.38 -8.69
N ASN A 59 -11.46 -2.25 -8.42
CA ASN A 59 -12.83 -1.83 -8.12
C ASN A 59 -12.91 -1.01 -6.82
N GLN A 60 -12.15 -1.41 -5.79
CA GLN A 60 -12.07 -0.65 -4.54
C GLN A 60 -11.43 0.72 -4.77
N PHE A 61 -10.33 0.77 -5.50
CA PHE A 61 -9.68 2.03 -5.86
C PHE A 61 -10.62 2.94 -6.65
N ALA A 62 -11.31 2.40 -7.68
CA ALA A 62 -12.25 3.17 -8.49
C ALA A 62 -13.39 3.77 -7.65
N ARG A 63 -13.95 2.98 -6.73
CA ARG A 63 -14.96 3.47 -5.78
C ARG A 63 -14.41 4.61 -4.92
N ASP A 64 -13.26 4.41 -4.29
CA ASP A 64 -12.68 5.38 -3.36
C ASP A 64 -12.25 6.65 -4.11
N TYR A 65 -11.75 6.51 -5.33
CA TYR A 65 -11.40 7.61 -6.22
C TYR A 65 -12.61 8.47 -6.59
N ILE A 66 -13.77 7.86 -6.86
CA ILE A 66 -15.01 8.57 -7.20
C ILE A 66 -15.58 9.25 -5.95
N LEU A 67 -15.74 8.50 -4.85
CA LEU A 67 -16.31 9.02 -3.60
C LEU A 67 -15.44 10.11 -2.96
N GLY A 68 -14.11 10.00 -3.08
CA GLY A 68 -13.17 11.02 -2.60
C GLY A 68 -13.15 12.32 -3.43
N ARG A 69 -14.09 12.50 -4.35
CA ARG A 69 -14.23 13.71 -5.20
C ARG A 69 -15.67 14.21 -5.26
N GLU A 70 -16.49 13.91 -4.27
CA GLU A 70 -17.89 14.37 -4.26
C GLU A 70 -18.00 15.86 -3.92
N SER A 71 -17.20 16.34 -2.97
CA SER A 71 -17.21 17.74 -2.57
C SER A 71 -16.29 18.62 -3.44
N ASP A 72 -16.57 19.93 -3.47
CA ASP A 72 -15.70 20.88 -4.17
C ASP A 72 -14.35 21.02 -3.46
N GLU A 73 -14.31 20.86 -2.12
CA GLU A 73 -13.08 20.82 -1.34
C GLU A 73 -12.19 19.65 -1.75
N ASP A 74 -12.74 18.44 -1.86
CA ASP A 74 -11.99 17.24 -2.28
C ASP A 74 -11.44 17.39 -3.70
N LYS A 75 -12.23 17.97 -4.62
CA LYS A 75 -11.79 18.27 -5.98
C LYS A 75 -10.63 19.27 -5.99
N ALA A 76 -10.75 20.34 -5.19
CA ALA A 76 -9.70 21.35 -5.09
C ALA A 76 -8.40 20.77 -4.50
N LEU A 77 -8.48 19.94 -3.47
CA LEU A 77 -7.34 19.26 -2.88
C LEU A 77 -6.68 18.31 -3.87
N HIS A 78 -7.46 17.56 -4.65
CA HIS A 78 -6.94 16.67 -5.67
C HIS A 78 -6.17 17.42 -6.76
N LEU A 79 -6.73 18.51 -7.28
CA LEU A 79 -6.06 19.37 -8.26
C LEU A 79 -4.80 20.03 -7.69
N ALA A 80 -4.86 20.51 -6.45
CA ALA A 80 -3.71 21.07 -5.76
C ALA A 80 -2.59 20.04 -5.54
N HIS A 81 -2.96 18.80 -5.20
CA HIS A 81 -1.99 17.70 -5.06
C HIS A 81 -1.28 17.43 -6.40
N ALA A 82 -2.01 17.33 -7.51
CA ALA A 82 -1.43 17.16 -8.83
C ALA A 82 -0.48 18.31 -9.20
N ALA A 83 -0.90 19.55 -8.96
CA ALA A 83 -0.08 20.73 -9.24
C ALA A 83 1.22 20.75 -8.41
N VAL A 84 1.16 20.39 -7.12
CA VAL A 84 2.33 20.44 -6.22
C VAL A 84 3.26 19.23 -6.41
N ILE A 85 2.70 18.02 -6.46
CA ILE A 85 3.50 16.79 -6.50
C ILE A 85 4.05 16.52 -7.89
N HIS A 86 3.25 16.75 -8.93
CA HIS A 86 3.64 16.45 -10.31
C HIS A 86 4.02 17.70 -11.12
N ASN A 87 3.85 18.90 -10.53
CA ASN A 87 4.02 20.19 -11.21
C ASN A 87 3.20 20.28 -12.51
N ASP A 88 2.11 19.52 -12.58
CA ASP A 88 1.24 19.44 -13.75
C ASP A 88 -0.19 19.04 -13.34
N ILE A 89 -1.10 20.01 -13.36
CA ILE A 89 -2.50 19.82 -12.99
C ILE A 89 -3.22 18.82 -13.92
N THR A 90 -2.76 18.65 -15.14
CA THR A 90 -3.38 17.72 -16.10
C THR A 90 -3.19 16.26 -15.71
N THR A 91 -2.25 15.97 -14.81
CA THR A 91 -2.02 14.61 -14.28
C THR A 91 -3.08 14.16 -13.27
N ALA A 92 -3.93 15.08 -12.80
CA ALA A 92 -4.95 14.79 -11.80
C ALA A 92 -5.85 13.58 -12.16
N ASP A 93 -6.24 13.46 -13.41
CA ASP A 93 -7.08 12.35 -13.89
C ASP A 93 -6.25 11.15 -14.39
N GLY A 94 -4.97 11.34 -14.66
CA GLY A 94 -4.08 10.30 -15.18
C GLY A 94 -3.83 9.17 -14.20
N GLU A 95 -3.88 9.43 -12.89
CA GLU A 95 -3.70 8.44 -11.84
C GLU A 95 -4.72 7.30 -11.94
N PHE A 96 -5.98 7.63 -12.20
CA PHE A 96 -7.04 6.63 -12.37
C PHE A 96 -6.71 5.65 -13.49
N ASP A 97 -6.30 6.15 -14.61
CA ASP A 97 -5.92 5.36 -15.79
C ASP A 97 -4.73 4.44 -15.52
N ILE A 98 -3.73 4.93 -14.79
CA ILE A 98 -2.55 4.15 -14.41
C ILE A 98 -2.96 2.95 -13.55
N PHE A 99 -3.78 3.18 -12.52
CA PHE A 99 -4.27 2.10 -11.64
C PHE A 99 -5.12 1.09 -12.40
N MET A 100 -6.05 1.54 -13.23
CA MET A 100 -6.94 0.65 -13.98
C MET A 100 -6.21 -0.15 -15.07
N LYS A 101 -5.10 0.34 -15.59
CA LYS A 101 -4.25 -0.36 -16.58
C LYS A 101 -3.19 -1.27 -15.96
N THR A 102 -3.00 -1.23 -14.64
CA THR A 102 -2.03 -2.08 -13.94
C THR A 102 -2.38 -3.55 -14.13
N SER A 103 -1.40 -4.35 -14.52
CA SER A 103 -1.55 -5.79 -14.74
C SER A 103 -1.01 -6.62 -13.58
N VAL A 104 -1.40 -7.90 -13.50
CA VAL A 104 -0.83 -8.89 -12.56
C VAL A 104 0.70 -8.94 -12.69
N ALA A 105 1.21 -8.90 -13.92
CA ALA A 105 2.65 -8.91 -14.18
C ALA A 105 3.36 -7.67 -13.63
N ASP A 106 2.72 -6.50 -13.69
CA ASP A 106 3.27 -5.26 -13.12
C ASP A 106 3.36 -5.34 -11.60
N VAL A 107 2.32 -5.83 -10.92
CA VAL A 107 2.34 -6.04 -9.47
C VAL A 107 3.48 -6.96 -9.07
N GLN A 108 3.64 -8.09 -9.75
CA GLN A 108 4.70 -9.05 -9.45
C GLN A 108 6.09 -8.47 -9.74
N ARG A 109 6.27 -7.75 -10.85
CA ARG A 109 7.53 -7.07 -11.21
C ARG A 109 7.94 -6.07 -10.14
N VAL A 110 7.02 -5.24 -9.68
CA VAL A 110 7.27 -4.25 -8.62
C VAL A 110 7.59 -4.95 -7.30
N ALA A 111 6.85 -6.00 -6.93
CA ALA A 111 7.12 -6.77 -5.72
C ALA A 111 8.55 -7.34 -5.72
N ARG A 112 9.00 -7.92 -6.83
CA ARG A 112 10.37 -8.43 -6.99
C ARG A 112 11.43 -7.35 -6.91
N SER A 113 11.15 -6.14 -7.41
CA SER A 113 12.11 -5.04 -7.42
C SER A 113 12.28 -4.40 -6.04
N TYR A 114 11.21 -4.28 -5.27
CA TYR A 114 11.21 -3.47 -4.04
C TYR A 114 11.15 -4.27 -2.74
N PHE A 115 10.47 -5.42 -2.70
CA PHE A 115 10.31 -6.20 -1.46
C PHE A 115 11.45 -7.19 -1.26
N ASN A 116 12.63 -6.69 -0.98
CA ASN A 116 13.80 -7.51 -0.69
C ASN A 116 14.40 -7.19 0.68
N GLN A 117 15.24 -8.08 1.20
CA GLN A 117 15.78 -7.98 2.54
C GLN A 117 16.67 -6.73 2.73
N SER A 118 17.41 -6.33 1.71
CA SER A 118 18.29 -5.16 1.77
C SER A 118 17.52 -3.83 1.73
N ASN A 119 16.25 -3.84 1.35
CA ASN A 119 15.36 -2.66 1.25
C ASN A 119 14.23 -2.71 2.28
N ARG A 120 14.49 -3.26 3.47
CA ARG A 120 13.47 -3.45 4.51
C ARG A 120 13.99 -3.06 5.88
N VAL A 121 13.14 -2.34 6.61
CA VAL A 121 13.30 -2.11 8.06
C VAL A 121 12.09 -2.72 8.76
N VAL A 122 12.32 -3.43 9.86
CA VAL A 122 11.25 -3.97 10.71
C VAL A 122 11.31 -3.28 12.07
N LEU A 123 10.16 -2.81 12.54
CA LEU A 123 10.02 -2.15 13.83
C LEU A 123 8.96 -2.90 14.66
N HIS A 124 9.36 -3.36 15.84
CA HIS A 124 8.44 -3.89 16.85
C HIS A 124 8.14 -2.81 17.89
N VAL A 125 6.88 -2.41 17.99
CA VAL A 125 6.41 -1.48 19.02
C VAL A 125 5.75 -2.29 20.13
N LEU A 126 6.36 -2.25 21.33
CA LEU A 126 5.91 -3.01 22.50
C LEU A 126 5.35 -2.07 23.57
N PRO A 127 4.34 -2.49 24.36
CA PRO A 127 3.91 -1.73 25.52
C PRO A 127 5.04 -1.53 26.51
N LYS A 128 5.11 -0.37 27.13
CA LYS A 128 6.06 -0.10 28.20
C LYS A 128 5.81 -1.07 29.37
N GLY A 129 6.74 -1.98 29.67
CA GLY A 129 6.61 -3.03 30.69
C GLY A 129 6.26 -4.43 30.16
N GLY A 130 6.15 -4.62 28.84
CA GLY A 130 5.78 -5.89 28.20
C GLY A 130 6.94 -6.80 27.78
N ALA A 131 8.09 -6.67 28.41
CA ALA A 131 9.14 -7.69 28.27
C ALA A 131 8.92 -8.77 29.32
N ARG A 132 8.14 -9.80 29.00
CA ARG A 132 8.18 -11.12 29.63
C ARG A 132 8.00 -12.18 28.57
#